data_6771e7f294821a66d086d06523b3fbc9
#
_entry.id   6771e7f294821a66d086d06523b3fbc9
#
_cell.length_a   1.000
_cell.length_b   1.000
_cell.length_c   1.000
_cell.angle_alpha   90.00
_cell.angle_beta   90.00
_cell.angle_gamma   90.00
#
_symmetry.space_group_name_H-M   'P 1'
#
loop_
_entity.id
_entity.type
_entity.pdbx_description
1 polymer ?
#
loop_
_entity_poly.entity_id
_entity_poly.type
_entity_poly.pdbx_seq_one_letter_code
_entity_poly.pdbx_strand_id
1 'polypeptide(L)'
;MYEKFGQFIDGKWQQAEKKETYDVINPATEEVIGKASKASSIEVQKALKSAEKGLQVWKNTPPWQRAYILRKIADLMREKKDVLAKWLTLEVGKPLAEAVGEVGGSADIFEWNAEQTKRIYGQTVESRFPDTRVHVYYQPVGVVAALVPWNFPITLASRKISTSLAAGCSVICKPDVITPGAVMELVNICK
;
A
#
# COMPACT_ATOMS: atom_id res chain seq x y z
N MET A 1 -4.71 11.46 -17.22
CA MET A 1 -3.85 10.72 -16.29
C MET A 1 -4.67 9.79 -15.40
N TYR A 2 -5.77 10.24 -14.79
CA TYR A 2 -6.59 9.47 -13.84
C TYR A 2 -7.57 8.49 -14.48
N GLU A 3 -7.90 8.65 -15.76
CA GLU A 3 -8.93 7.89 -16.48
C GLU A 3 -8.73 6.36 -16.46
N LYS A 4 -7.46 5.92 -16.39
CA LYS A 4 -7.09 4.51 -16.26
C LYS A 4 -7.32 3.93 -14.87
N PHE A 5 -7.54 4.78 -13.87
CA PHE A 5 -7.73 4.40 -12.48
C PHE A 5 -9.19 4.50 -12.05
N GLY A 6 -9.54 3.72 -11.08
CA GLY A 6 -10.79 3.74 -10.33
C GLY A 6 -10.50 3.19 -8.94
N GLN A 7 -11.33 2.29 -8.45
CA GLN A 7 -11.02 1.49 -7.28
C GLN A 7 -10.34 0.19 -7.73
N PHE A 8 -9.20 -0.14 -7.10
CA PHE A 8 -8.51 -1.41 -7.34
C PHE A 8 -9.07 -2.48 -6.43
N ILE A 9 -9.88 -3.37 -6.99
CA ILE A 9 -10.58 -4.43 -6.23
C ILE A 9 -10.50 -5.74 -7.03
N ASP A 10 -10.24 -6.86 -6.37
CA ASP A 10 -10.08 -8.19 -7.00
C ASP A 10 -9.08 -8.19 -8.18
N GLY A 11 -7.95 -7.48 -8.02
CA GLY A 11 -6.89 -7.41 -9.03
C GLY A 11 -7.20 -6.55 -10.25
N LYS A 12 -8.27 -5.75 -10.23
CA LYS A 12 -8.73 -4.95 -11.39
C LYS A 12 -9.07 -3.53 -10.98
N TRP A 13 -8.76 -2.58 -11.87
CA TRP A 13 -9.28 -1.22 -11.80
C TRP A 13 -10.73 -1.20 -12.28
N GLN A 14 -11.61 -0.62 -11.48
CA GLN A 14 -13.04 -0.50 -11.80
C GLN A 14 -13.58 0.85 -11.33
N GLN A 15 -14.48 1.42 -12.10
CA GLN A 15 -15.15 2.67 -11.73
C GLN A 15 -16.22 2.41 -10.68
N ALA A 16 -16.47 3.41 -9.82
CA ALA A 16 -17.56 3.34 -8.86
C ALA A 16 -18.92 3.22 -9.57
N GLU A 17 -19.86 2.50 -8.97
CA GLU A 17 -21.20 2.30 -9.54
C GLU A 17 -21.91 3.62 -9.84
N LYS A 18 -21.80 4.59 -8.93
CA LYS A 18 -22.39 5.92 -9.11
C LYS A 18 -21.65 6.80 -10.11
N LYS A 19 -20.45 6.39 -10.56
CA LYS A 19 -19.57 7.16 -11.45
C LYS A 19 -19.27 8.58 -10.97
N GLU A 20 -19.39 8.81 -9.66
CA GLU A 20 -19.01 10.08 -9.04
C GLU A 20 -17.49 10.27 -9.13
N THR A 21 -17.08 11.48 -9.40
CA THR A 21 -15.67 11.89 -9.46
C THR A 21 -15.46 13.17 -8.67
N TYR A 22 -14.21 13.46 -8.36
CA TYR A 22 -13.78 14.75 -7.81
C TYR A 22 -12.55 15.25 -8.55
N ASP A 23 -12.39 16.56 -8.59
CA ASP A 23 -11.27 17.21 -9.25
C ASP A 23 -10.01 17.08 -8.38
N VAL A 24 -8.88 16.79 -9.01
CA VAL A 24 -7.56 16.84 -8.40
C VAL A 24 -6.84 18.05 -8.96
N ILE A 25 -6.31 18.88 -8.09
CA ILE A 25 -5.76 20.19 -8.40
C ILE A 25 -4.25 20.18 -8.21
N ASN A 26 -3.52 20.79 -9.15
CA ASN A 26 -2.10 21.09 -8.96
C ASN A 26 -1.98 22.33 -8.06
N PRO A 27 -1.40 22.24 -6.86
CA PRO A 27 -1.31 23.36 -5.93
C PRO A 27 -0.39 24.51 -6.41
N ALA A 28 0.49 24.24 -7.38
CA ALA A 28 1.39 25.27 -7.91
C ALA A 28 0.74 26.15 -9.00
N THR A 29 -0.25 25.61 -9.74
CA THR A 29 -0.90 26.31 -10.86
C THR A 29 -2.39 26.55 -10.60
N GLU A 30 -2.95 25.94 -9.56
CA GLU A 30 -4.39 25.90 -9.24
C GLU A 30 -5.26 25.28 -10.34
N GLU A 31 -4.64 24.61 -11.31
CA GLU A 31 -5.34 23.95 -12.41
C GLU A 31 -5.79 22.54 -12.03
N VAL A 32 -6.94 22.14 -12.57
CA VAL A 32 -7.42 20.76 -12.48
C VAL A 32 -6.57 19.86 -13.37
N ILE A 33 -5.82 18.95 -12.78
CA ILE A 33 -4.95 17.99 -13.49
C ILE A 33 -5.65 16.66 -13.81
N GLY A 34 -6.85 16.50 -13.34
CA GLY A 34 -7.70 15.36 -13.69
C GLY A 34 -8.82 15.11 -12.70
N LYS A 35 -9.59 14.04 -12.96
CA LYS A 35 -10.72 13.62 -12.11
C LYS A 35 -10.45 12.23 -11.56
N ALA A 36 -10.52 12.09 -10.24
CA ALA A 36 -10.41 10.79 -9.56
C ALA A 36 -11.79 10.22 -9.22
N SER A 37 -11.93 8.91 -9.27
CA SER A 37 -13.18 8.21 -8.97
C SER A 37 -13.46 8.20 -7.48
N LYS A 38 -14.69 8.54 -7.09
CA LYS A 38 -15.14 8.56 -5.71
C LYS A 38 -15.86 7.26 -5.36
N ALA A 39 -15.30 6.51 -4.44
CA ALA A 39 -15.93 5.29 -3.91
C ALA A 39 -17.14 5.63 -3.04
N SER A 40 -18.17 4.81 -3.13
CA SER A 40 -19.30 4.79 -2.21
C SER A 40 -19.15 3.68 -1.16
N SER A 41 -20.12 3.53 -0.27
CA SER A 41 -20.18 2.41 0.67
C SER A 41 -20.21 1.04 -0.04
N ILE A 42 -20.73 0.98 -1.27
CA ILE A 42 -20.79 -0.25 -2.07
C ILE A 42 -19.37 -0.72 -2.41
N GLU A 43 -18.53 0.17 -2.93
CA GLU A 43 -17.13 -0.15 -3.25
C GLU A 43 -16.32 -0.49 -2.01
N VAL A 44 -16.56 0.20 -0.90
CA VAL A 44 -15.92 -0.14 0.38
C VAL A 44 -16.27 -1.56 0.82
N GLN A 45 -17.54 -1.96 0.73
CA GLN A 45 -17.94 -3.33 1.06
C GLN A 45 -17.35 -4.38 0.10
N LYS A 46 -17.26 -4.06 -1.21
CA LYS A 46 -16.58 -4.93 -2.18
C LYS A 46 -15.09 -5.07 -1.84
N ALA A 47 -14.41 -3.96 -1.50
CA ALA A 47 -13.01 -3.97 -1.11
C ALA A 47 -12.76 -4.79 0.16
N LEU A 48 -13.63 -4.67 1.18
CA LEU A 48 -13.54 -5.48 2.40
C LEU A 48 -13.65 -6.98 2.09
N LYS A 49 -14.64 -7.38 1.32
CA LYS A 49 -14.82 -8.79 0.91
C LYS A 49 -13.62 -9.31 0.10
N SER A 50 -13.08 -8.47 -0.79
CA SER A 50 -11.87 -8.81 -1.56
C SER A 50 -10.66 -8.98 -0.65
N ALA A 51 -10.46 -8.06 0.30
CA ALA A 51 -9.35 -8.12 1.25
C ALA A 51 -9.45 -9.34 2.19
N GLU A 52 -10.66 -9.72 2.62
CA GLU A 52 -10.90 -10.94 3.40
C GLU A 52 -10.51 -12.21 2.62
N LYS A 53 -10.88 -12.30 1.35
CA LYS A 53 -10.45 -13.40 0.46
C LYS A 53 -8.91 -13.40 0.29
N GLY A 54 -8.35 -12.23 0.01
CA GLY A 54 -6.90 -12.06 -0.14
C GLY A 54 -6.13 -12.45 1.11
N LEU A 55 -6.66 -12.16 2.30
CA LEU A 55 -6.08 -12.56 3.58
C LEU A 55 -5.92 -14.08 3.68
N GLN A 56 -6.92 -14.86 3.24
CA GLN A 56 -6.85 -16.33 3.33
C GLN A 56 -5.71 -16.91 2.49
N VAL A 57 -5.39 -16.28 1.36
CA VAL A 57 -4.26 -16.65 0.51
C VAL A 57 -2.96 -16.16 1.12
N TRP A 58 -2.90 -14.87 1.46
CA TRP A 58 -1.66 -14.20 1.84
C TRP A 58 -1.10 -14.65 3.19
N LYS A 59 -1.93 -14.86 4.19
CA LYS A 59 -1.49 -15.38 5.50
C LYS A 59 -0.85 -16.77 5.42
N ASN A 60 -1.25 -17.58 4.42
CA ASN A 60 -0.70 -18.92 4.16
C ASN A 60 0.48 -18.90 3.18
N THR A 61 0.81 -17.73 2.59
CA THR A 61 1.97 -17.58 1.72
C THR A 61 3.25 -17.60 2.57
N PRO A 62 4.22 -18.46 2.27
CA PRO A 62 5.46 -18.56 3.04
C PRO A 62 6.20 -17.22 3.17
N PRO A 63 6.84 -16.91 4.32
CA PRO A 63 7.53 -15.63 4.53
C PRO A 63 8.57 -15.31 3.45
N TRP A 64 9.29 -16.30 2.95
CA TRP A 64 10.28 -16.13 1.88
C TRP A 64 9.65 -15.67 0.57
N GLN A 65 8.47 -16.19 0.23
CA GLN A 65 7.74 -15.79 -0.96
C GLN A 65 7.16 -14.36 -0.79
N ARG A 66 6.62 -14.02 0.39
CA ARG A 66 6.19 -12.65 0.69
C ARG A 66 7.37 -11.67 0.58
N ALA A 67 8.53 -12.04 1.16
CA ALA A 67 9.75 -11.23 1.07
C ALA A 67 10.19 -11.00 -0.39
N TYR A 68 10.16 -12.03 -1.22
CA TYR A 68 10.47 -11.92 -2.65
C TYR A 68 9.55 -10.91 -3.36
N ILE A 69 8.24 -11.00 -3.11
CA ILE A 69 7.24 -10.09 -3.72
C ILE A 69 7.47 -8.65 -3.26
N LEU A 70 7.68 -8.41 -1.96
CA LEU A 70 7.95 -7.07 -1.44
C LEU A 70 9.24 -6.47 -2.02
N ARG A 71 10.29 -7.27 -2.18
CA ARG A 71 11.54 -6.83 -2.85
C ARG A 71 11.29 -6.49 -4.31
N LYS A 72 10.51 -7.30 -5.02
CA LYS A 72 10.14 -7.02 -6.40
C LYS A 72 9.40 -5.70 -6.55
N ILE A 73 8.53 -5.36 -5.60
CA ILE A 73 7.85 -4.05 -5.57
C ILE A 73 8.87 -2.93 -5.40
N ALA A 74 9.84 -3.06 -4.47
CA ALA A 74 10.89 -2.07 -4.28
C ALA A 74 11.71 -1.82 -5.56
N ASP A 75 12.08 -2.90 -6.26
CA ASP A 75 12.81 -2.81 -7.52
C ASP A 75 12.01 -2.08 -8.61
N LEU A 76 10.72 -2.43 -8.75
CA LEU A 76 9.82 -1.77 -9.70
C LEU A 76 9.57 -0.29 -9.35
N MET A 77 9.52 0.07 -8.06
CA MET A 77 9.44 1.47 -7.64
C MET A 77 10.69 2.26 -8.06
N ARG A 78 11.88 1.68 -7.91
CA ARG A 78 13.15 2.31 -8.35
C ARG A 78 13.19 2.45 -9.87
N GLU A 79 12.75 1.43 -10.61
CA GLU A 79 12.65 1.46 -12.07
C GLU A 79 11.70 2.55 -12.57
N LYS A 80 10.55 2.71 -11.90
CA LYS A 80 9.51 3.68 -12.27
C LYS A 80 9.57 4.99 -11.47
N LYS A 81 10.71 5.30 -10.85
CA LYS A 81 10.85 6.44 -9.94
C LYS A 81 10.42 7.76 -10.55
N ASP A 82 10.77 8.01 -11.80
CA ASP A 82 10.46 9.28 -12.48
C ASP A 82 8.96 9.47 -12.71
N VAL A 83 8.24 8.38 -12.98
CA VAL A 83 6.77 8.39 -13.12
C VAL A 83 6.13 8.69 -11.78
N LEU A 84 6.54 8.01 -10.72
CA LEU A 84 6.04 8.21 -9.36
C LEU A 84 6.36 9.62 -8.84
N ALA A 85 7.59 10.10 -9.07
CA ALA A 85 8.00 11.45 -8.68
C ALA A 85 7.20 12.54 -9.39
N LYS A 86 6.89 12.35 -10.68
CA LYS A 86 6.04 13.28 -11.42
C LYS A 86 4.64 13.41 -10.81
N TRP A 87 4.02 12.30 -10.38
CA TRP A 87 2.75 12.34 -9.66
C TRP A 87 2.85 13.16 -8.39
N LEU A 88 3.91 12.94 -7.58
CA LEU A 88 4.13 13.68 -6.34
C LEU A 88 4.29 15.19 -6.59
N THR A 89 5.08 15.58 -7.59
CA THR A 89 5.26 16.99 -7.93
C THR A 89 3.95 17.64 -8.36
N LEU A 90 3.15 16.94 -9.17
CA LEU A 90 1.88 17.48 -9.67
C LEU A 90 0.80 17.59 -8.60
N GLU A 91 0.71 16.64 -7.68
CA GLU A 91 -0.36 16.58 -6.67
C GLU A 91 0.01 17.27 -5.35
N VAL A 92 1.28 17.15 -4.91
CA VAL A 92 1.74 17.70 -3.64
C VAL A 92 2.36 19.08 -3.81
N GLY A 93 2.85 19.39 -5.02
CA GLY A 93 3.54 20.66 -5.32
C GLY A 93 5.02 20.66 -4.88
N LYS A 94 5.58 19.55 -4.45
CA LYS A 94 6.99 19.49 -4.03
C LYS A 94 7.95 19.49 -5.23
N PRO A 95 9.19 20.01 -5.05
CA PRO A 95 10.23 19.97 -6.08
C PRO A 95 10.48 18.54 -6.58
N LEU A 96 10.74 18.36 -7.87
CA LEU A 96 10.94 17.05 -8.48
C LEU A 96 12.10 16.27 -7.81
N ALA A 97 13.17 16.95 -7.41
CA ALA A 97 14.31 16.33 -6.73
C ALA A 97 13.90 15.71 -5.38
N GLU A 98 13.04 16.40 -4.61
CA GLU A 98 12.50 15.89 -3.35
C GLU A 98 11.53 14.74 -3.59
N ALA A 99 10.70 14.82 -4.64
CA ALA A 99 9.80 13.76 -5.05
C ALA A 99 10.56 12.47 -5.41
N VAL A 100 11.67 12.59 -6.15
CA VAL A 100 12.57 11.47 -6.47
C VAL A 100 13.14 10.86 -5.18
N GLY A 101 13.57 11.70 -4.24
CA GLY A 101 14.04 11.26 -2.92
C GLY A 101 12.97 10.51 -2.12
N GLU A 102 11.73 11.00 -2.14
CA GLU A 102 10.60 10.32 -1.48
C GLU A 102 10.36 8.92 -2.05
N VAL A 103 10.38 8.78 -3.39
CA VAL A 103 10.21 7.47 -4.03
C VAL A 103 11.34 6.51 -3.65
N GLY A 104 12.59 6.99 -3.65
CA GLY A 104 13.76 6.19 -3.25
C GLY A 104 13.61 5.66 -1.83
N GLY A 105 13.38 6.53 -0.86
CA GLY A 105 13.16 6.13 0.54
C GLY A 105 11.95 5.23 0.73
N SER A 106 10.92 5.38 -0.11
CA SER A 106 9.73 4.51 -0.07
C SER A 106 10.03 3.09 -0.59
N ALA A 107 10.87 2.97 -1.61
CA ALA A 107 11.36 1.67 -2.08
C ALA A 107 12.21 0.97 -1.00
N ASP A 108 13.06 1.73 -0.29
CA ASP A 108 13.87 1.21 0.81
C ASP A 108 12.99 0.68 1.97
N ILE A 109 11.83 1.31 2.22
CA ILE A 109 10.86 0.82 3.21
C ILE A 109 10.29 -0.56 2.80
N PHE A 110 9.96 -0.76 1.52
CA PHE A 110 9.51 -2.07 1.02
C PHE A 110 10.60 -3.11 1.15
N GLU A 111 11.84 -2.78 0.80
CA GLU A 111 12.99 -3.67 0.91
C GLU A 111 13.28 -4.04 2.37
N TRP A 112 13.28 -3.04 3.27
CA TRP A 112 13.41 -3.28 4.71
C TRP A 112 12.37 -4.28 5.22
N ASN A 113 11.09 -4.07 4.87
CA ASN A 113 10.01 -4.95 5.29
C ASN A 113 10.10 -6.34 4.65
N ALA A 114 10.63 -6.46 3.43
CA ALA A 114 10.95 -7.75 2.82
C ALA A 114 11.96 -8.55 3.67
N GLU A 115 13.01 -7.88 4.18
CA GLU A 115 13.97 -8.50 5.08
C GLU A 115 13.37 -8.88 6.44
N GLN A 116 12.52 -8.00 7.01
CA GLN A 116 11.87 -8.28 8.29
C GLN A 116 10.85 -9.41 8.21
N THR A 117 10.20 -9.61 7.07
CA THR A 117 9.25 -10.71 6.85
C THR A 117 9.83 -12.07 7.26
N LYS A 118 11.12 -12.28 7.00
CA LYS A 118 11.83 -13.54 7.32
C LYS A 118 12.26 -13.65 8.79
N ARG A 119 12.09 -12.59 9.57
CA ARG A 119 12.56 -12.45 10.96
C ARG A 119 11.43 -12.32 11.98
N ILE A 120 10.20 -12.63 11.59
CA ILE A 120 9.06 -12.68 12.51
C ILE A 120 9.15 -14.00 13.28
N TYR A 121 10.05 -14.03 14.29
CA TYR A 121 10.31 -15.21 15.08
C TYR A 121 9.32 -15.31 16.23
N GLY A 122 8.92 -16.55 16.55
CA GLY A 122 8.28 -16.85 17.82
C GLY A 122 9.29 -16.94 18.97
N GLN A 123 8.81 -17.24 20.15
CA GLN A 123 9.63 -17.44 21.36
C GLN A 123 9.22 -18.73 22.05
N THR A 124 10.19 -19.41 22.64
CA THR A 124 9.95 -20.45 23.61
C THR A 124 10.37 -19.92 24.97
N VAL A 125 9.44 -19.90 25.92
CA VAL A 125 9.63 -19.33 27.25
C VAL A 125 9.49 -20.45 28.29
N GLU A 126 10.38 -20.48 29.25
CA GLU A 126 10.28 -21.43 30.35
C GLU A 126 9.04 -21.11 31.22
N SER A 127 8.35 -22.18 31.61
CA SER A 127 7.20 -22.09 32.49
C SER A 127 7.65 -22.22 33.95
N ARG A 128 6.87 -21.67 34.86
CA ARG A 128 7.03 -21.95 36.32
C ARG A 128 6.65 -23.38 36.70
N PHE A 129 6.00 -24.11 35.79
CA PHE A 129 5.62 -25.50 36.00
C PHE A 129 6.63 -26.41 35.27
N PRO A 130 7.17 -27.48 35.97
CA PRO A 130 8.28 -28.27 35.42
C PRO A 130 7.93 -29.02 34.15
N ASP A 131 6.68 -29.43 33.95
CA ASP A 131 6.23 -30.23 32.82
C ASP A 131 5.56 -29.39 31.70
N THR A 132 5.77 -28.07 31.73
CA THR A 132 5.10 -27.14 30.82
C THR A 132 6.11 -26.29 30.06
N ARG A 133 5.93 -26.14 28.76
CA ARG A 133 6.65 -25.17 27.92
C ARG A 133 5.68 -24.20 27.27
N VAL A 134 6.05 -22.93 27.22
CA VAL A 134 5.25 -21.86 26.63
C VAL A 134 5.85 -21.49 25.29
N HIS A 135 5.04 -21.55 24.24
CA HIS A 135 5.42 -21.10 22.91
C HIS A 135 4.61 -19.86 22.52
N VAL A 136 5.29 -18.82 22.06
CA VAL A 136 4.69 -17.59 21.55
C VAL A 136 4.80 -17.58 20.04
N TYR A 137 3.68 -17.43 19.36
CA TYR A 137 3.61 -17.33 17.91
C TYR A 137 2.98 -16.00 17.51
N TYR A 138 3.57 -15.34 16.49
CA TYR A 138 2.97 -14.17 15.87
C TYR A 138 2.10 -14.59 14.71
N GLN A 139 0.89 -14.02 14.65
CA GLN A 139 -0.08 -14.28 13.59
C GLN A 139 -0.55 -12.96 12.98
N PRO A 140 -0.93 -12.94 11.67
CA PRO A 140 -1.54 -11.77 11.06
C PRO A 140 -2.82 -11.36 11.80
N VAL A 141 -2.96 -10.06 12.10
CA VAL A 141 -4.14 -9.52 12.78
C VAL A 141 -5.40 -9.50 11.90
N GLY A 142 -5.25 -9.62 10.58
CA GLY A 142 -6.37 -9.65 9.65
C GLY A 142 -6.25 -8.65 8.51
N VAL A 143 -7.37 -8.00 8.17
CA VAL A 143 -7.43 -6.92 7.17
C VAL A 143 -7.03 -5.61 7.81
N VAL A 144 -6.10 -4.89 7.20
CA VAL A 144 -5.60 -3.58 7.68
C VAL A 144 -6.15 -2.46 6.81
N ALA A 145 -6.70 -1.42 7.43
CA ALA A 145 -7.07 -0.18 6.76
C ALA A 145 -5.90 0.82 6.79
N ALA A 146 -5.29 1.06 5.65
CA ALA A 146 -4.21 2.02 5.47
C ALA A 146 -4.79 3.38 5.02
N LEU A 147 -5.05 4.27 5.97
CA LEU A 147 -5.47 5.65 5.69
C LEU A 147 -4.23 6.51 5.50
N VAL A 148 -4.07 7.10 4.32
CA VAL A 148 -2.84 7.79 3.90
C VAL A 148 -3.11 9.28 3.76
N PRO A 149 -2.42 10.15 4.51
CA PRO A 149 -2.51 11.60 4.35
C PRO A 149 -1.70 12.09 3.14
N TRP A 150 -1.93 13.36 2.79
CA TRP A 150 -1.48 13.99 1.55
C TRP A 150 0.00 14.39 1.49
N ASN A 151 0.64 14.63 2.61
CA ASN A 151 1.95 15.34 2.67
C ASN A 151 3.16 14.49 2.21
N PHE A 152 3.12 13.17 2.42
CA PHE A 152 4.10 12.19 1.93
C PHE A 152 3.37 10.93 1.45
N PRO A 153 2.58 11.02 0.37
CA PRO A 153 1.60 10.00 0.05
C PRO A 153 2.24 8.64 -0.27
N ILE A 154 3.33 8.59 -1.03
CA ILE A 154 4.01 7.33 -1.34
C ILE A 154 4.71 6.75 -0.11
N THR A 155 5.42 7.57 0.67
CA THR A 155 6.11 7.11 1.89
C THR A 155 5.13 6.54 2.91
N LEU A 156 4.02 7.24 3.16
CA LEU A 156 3.05 6.82 4.16
C LEU A 156 2.22 5.62 3.71
N ALA A 157 1.95 5.51 2.40
CA ALA A 157 1.38 4.30 1.81
C ALA A 157 2.36 3.12 1.94
N SER A 158 3.61 3.32 1.55
CA SER A 158 4.66 2.27 1.60
C SER A 158 4.84 1.72 3.02
N ARG A 159 4.90 2.58 4.03
CA ARG A 159 5.00 2.16 5.44
C ARG A 159 3.85 1.25 5.85
N LYS A 160 2.61 1.62 5.52
CA LYS A 160 1.42 0.87 5.94
C LYS A 160 1.22 -0.40 5.11
N ILE A 161 1.38 -0.32 3.79
CA ILE A 161 1.18 -1.45 2.89
C ILE A 161 2.26 -2.51 3.11
N SER A 162 3.54 -2.14 3.05
CA SER A 162 4.64 -3.11 3.11
C SER A 162 4.71 -3.80 4.46
N THR A 163 4.54 -3.07 5.58
CA THR A 163 4.55 -3.65 6.93
C THR A 163 3.40 -4.64 7.12
N SER A 164 2.20 -4.27 6.67
CA SER A 164 1.03 -5.14 6.78
C SER A 164 1.20 -6.43 5.95
N LEU A 165 1.67 -6.29 4.72
CA LEU A 165 1.94 -7.44 3.85
C LEU A 165 3.09 -8.30 4.40
N ALA A 166 4.14 -7.71 4.94
CA ALA A 166 5.23 -8.43 5.60
C ALA A 166 4.72 -9.30 6.75
N ALA A 167 3.83 -8.77 7.57
CA ALA A 167 3.20 -9.48 8.68
C ALA A 167 2.20 -10.57 8.23
N GLY A 168 1.87 -10.67 6.93
CA GLY A 168 0.90 -11.63 6.40
C GLY A 168 -0.56 -11.15 6.42
N CYS A 169 -0.79 -9.86 6.68
CA CYS A 169 -2.10 -9.22 6.62
C CYS A 169 -2.47 -8.85 5.17
N SER A 170 -3.76 -8.72 4.88
CA SER A 170 -4.23 -8.02 3.69
C SER A 170 -4.46 -6.53 3.98
N VAL A 171 -4.52 -5.70 2.94
CA VAL A 171 -4.57 -4.24 3.10
C VAL A 171 -5.63 -3.63 2.21
N ILE A 172 -6.40 -2.71 2.77
CA ILE A 172 -7.21 -1.75 2.03
C ILE A 172 -6.55 -0.40 2.19
N CYS A 173 -6.09 0.20 1.09
CA CYS A 173 -5.45 1.50 1.11
C CYS A 173 -6.42 2.58 0.62
N LYS A 174 -6.63 3.61 1.45
CA LYS A 174 -7.36 4.81 1.08
C LYS A 174 -6.39 5.99 1.02
N PRO A 175 -6.00 6.44 -0.18
CA PRO A 175 -5.22 7.66 -0.33
C PRO A 175 -6.03 8.90 0.07
N ASP A 176 -5.35 10.00 0.31
CA ASP A 176 -6.00 11.30 0.46
C ASP A 176 -6.66 11.72 -0.87
N VAL A 177 -7.75 12.47 -0.78
CA VAL A 177 -8.45 12.99 -1.96
C VAL A 177 -7.63 14.04 -2.72
N ILE A 178 -6.67 14.68 -2.05
CA ILE A 178 -5.79 15.68 -2.65
C ILE A 178 -4.68 15.03 -3.47
N THR A 179 -4.18 13.86 -3.06
CA THR A 179 -3.01 13.21 -3.66
C THR A 179 -3.24 11.72 -3.95
N PRO A 180 -4.26 11.36 -4.75
CA PRO A 180 -4.60 9.95 -4.99
C PRO A 180 -3.71 9.28 -6.03
N GLY A 181 -3.23 9.99 -7.05
CA GLY A 181 -2.60 9.43 -8.24
C GLY A 181 -1.25 8.76 -7.95
N ALA A 182 -0.43 9.36 -7.10
CA ALA A 182 0.84 8.79 -6.68
C ALA A 182 0.66 7.43 -6.00
N VAL A 183 -0.35 7.30 -5.12
CA VAL A 183 -0.68 6.03 -4.44
C VAL A 183 -1.34 5.04 -5.39
N MET A 184 -2.19 5.50 -6.32
CA MET A 184 -2.79 4.64 -7.35
C MET A 184 -1.72 4.04 -8.27
N GLU A 185 -0.72 4.83 -8.68
CA GLU A 185 0.39 4.31 -9.48
C GLU A 185 1.26 3.31 -8.67
N LEU A 186 1.50 3.55 -7.38
CA LEU A 186 2.15 2.57 -6.51
C LEU A 186 1.36 1.26 -6.48
N VAL A 187 0.04 1.29 -6.31
CA VAL A 187 -0.80 0.09 -6.35
C VAL A 187 -0.75 -0.59 -7.72
N ASN A 188 -0.67 0.18 -8.81
CA ASN A 188 -0.52 -0.35 -10.15
C ASN A 188 0.83 -1.10 -10.36
N ILE A 189 1.86 -0.71 -9.63
CA ILE A 189 3.15 -1.43 -9.58
C ILE A 189 3.01 -2.75 -8.81
N CYS A 190 2.18 -2.79 -7.77
CA CYS A 190 1.93 -3.97 -6.96
C CYS A 190 1.07 -5.05 -7.65
N LYS A 191 0.45 -4.71 -8.78
CA LYS A 191 -0.39 -5.61 -9.57
C LYS A 191 0.45 -6.68 -10.29
#